data_e67315372ae49b181330d6fdf865bcb4
#
_entry.id   e67315372ae49b181330d6fdf865bcb4
#
_cell.length_a   1.000
_cell.length_b   1.000
_cell.length_c   1.000
_cell.angle_alpha   90.00
_cell.angle_beta   90.00
_cell.angle_gamma   90.00
#
_symmetry.space_group_name_H-M   'P 1'
#
loop_
_entity.id
_entity.type
_entity.pdbx_description
1 polymer ?
#
loop_
_entity_poly.entity_id
_entity_poly.type
_entity_poly.pdbx_seq_one_letter_code
_entity_poly.pdbx_strand_id
1 'polypeptide(L)'
;MTVSGISVYRGGTVDEVAPLAKKLKAIYLRYGVVYRLSRFQTGPNVGDWLVVVQYADQAAYEKAQAALAQDSECQQVFVEIAQFAKRMSREMVVDLEL
;
A
#
# COMPACT_ATOMS: atom_id res chain seq x y z
N MET A 1 13.86 13.79 -2.25
CA MET A 1 13.74 12.58 -3.08
C MET A 1 12.50 11.80 -2.68
N THR A 2 11.76 11.31 -3.65
CA THR A 2 10.58 10.49 -3.40
C THR A 2 10.96 9.18 -2.73
N VAL A 3 10.23 8.84 -1.69
CA VAL A 3 10.36 7.57 -0.97
C VAL A 3 9.12 6.74 -1.26
N SER A 4 9.30 5.47 -1.60
CA SER A 4 8.19 4.58 -1.90
C SER A 4 8.23 3.34 -1.02
N GLY A 5 7.05 2.94 -0.53
CA GLY A 5 6.84 1.64 0.10
C GLY A 5 6.30 0.66 -0.94
N ILE A 6 6.93 -0.49 -1.04
CA ILE A 6 6.54 -1.53 -1.98
C ILE A 6 6.17 -2.78 -1.18
N SER A 7 4.93 -3.22 -1.32
CA SER A 7 4.44 -4.41 -0.64
C SER A 7 3.86 -5.40 -1.63
N VAL A 8 4.08 -6.68 -1.38
CA VAL A 8 3.47 -7.76 -2.15
C VAL A 8 2.49 -8.49 -1.25
N TYR A 9 1.26 -8.66 -1.74
CA TYR A 9 0.21 -9.39 -1.04
C TYR A 9 -0.24 -10.58 -1.87
N ARG A 10 -0.61 -11.65 -1.19
CA ARG A 10 -1.13 -12.86 -1.82
C ARG A 10 -2.49 -13.19 -1.25
N GLY A 11 -3.43 -13.54 -2.13
CA GLY A 11 -4.78 -13.93 -1.76
C GLY A 11 -5.83 -12.88 -2.10
N GLY A 12 -7.07 -13.31 -2.11
CA GLY A 12 -8.20 -12.47 -2.45
C GLY A 12 -8.47 -12.36 -3.95
N THR A 13 -9.71 -12.17 -4.27
CA THR A 13 -10.18 -11.90 -5.64
C THR A 13 -10.21 -10.40 -5.90
N VAL A 14 -10.35 -10.01 -7.17
CA VAL A 14 -10.53 -8.60 -7.53
C VAL A 14 -11.74 -8.00 -6.79
N ASP A 15 -12.84 -8.75 -6.70
CA ASP A 15 -14.06 -8.28 -6.04
C ASP A 15 -13.88 -8.08 -4.54
N GLU A 16 -12.99 -8.85 -3.91
CA GLU A 16 -12.66 -8.68 -2.49
C GLU A 16 -11.68 -7.53 -2.26
N VAL A 17 -10.65 -7.44 -3.10
CA VAL A 17 -9.53 -6.51 -2.92
C VAL A 17 -9.88 -5.09 -3.37
N ALA A 18 -10.52 -4.93 -4.52
CA ALA A 18 -10.73 -3.61 -5.13
C ALA A 18 -11.51 -2.62 -4.23
N PRO A 19 -12.60 -2.99 -3.55
CA PRO A 19 -13.31 -2.06 -2.67
C PRO A 19 -12.44 -1.57 -1.50
N LEU A 20 -11.63 -2.45 -0.92
CA LEU A 20 -10.76 -2.11 0.19
C LEU A 20 -9.57 -1.25 -0.26
N ALA A 21 -9.02 -1.55 -1.44
CA ALA A 21 -7.97 -0.73 -2.03
C ALA A 21 -8.45 0.69 -2.34
N LYS A 22 -9.70 0.85 -2.80
CA LYS A 22 -10.30 2.17 -3.00
C LYS A 22 -10.40 2.95 -1.69
N LYS A 23 -10.77 2.29 -0.60
CA LYS A 23 -10.82 2.92 0.73
C LYS A 23 -9.43 3.36 1.17
N LEU A 24 -8.42 2.50 1.03
CA LEU A 24 -7.04 2.83 1.38
C LEU A 24 -6.51 3.99 0.54
N LYS A 25 -6.78 4.00 -0.75
CA LYS A 25 -6.37 5.09 -1.62
C LYS A 25 -6.91 6.43 -1.13
N ALA A 26 -8.19 6.48 -0.77
CA ALA A 26 -8.82 7.68 -0.24
C ALA A 26 -8.23 8.11 1.12
N ILE A 27 -8.01 7.14 2.02
CA ILE A 27 -7.42 7.40 3.34
C ILE A 27 -6.01 7.95 3.20
N TYR A 28 -5.16 7.31 2.41
CA TYR A 28 -3.78 7.74 2.19
C TYR A 28 -3.70 9.13 1.56
N LEU A 29 -4.63 9.44 0.64
CA LEU A 29 -4.68 10.74 -0.01
C LEU A 29 -4.93 11.88 1.00
N ARG A 30 -5.68 11.63 2.07
CA ARG A 30 -5.87 12.62 3.16
C ARG A 30 -4.55 13.06 3.79
N TYR A 31 -3.55 12.20 3.75
CA TYR A 31 -2.22 12.46 4.33
C TYR A 31 -1.19 12.81 3.25
N GLY A 32 -1.65 13.16 2.05
CA GLY A 32 -0.77 13.55 0.95
C GLY A 32 0.02 12.41 0.33
N VAL A 33 -0.45 11.17 0.49
CA VAL A 33 0.26 9.97 0.06
C VAL A 33 -0.44 9.37 -1.15
N VAL A 34 0.33 9.00 -2.18
CA VAL A 34 -0.19 8.35 -3.38
C VAL A 34 -0.18 6.84 -3.16
N TYR A 35 -1.33 6.20 -3.34
CA TYR A 35 -1.51 4.76 -3.20
C TYR A 35 -1.87 4.16 -4.55
N ARG A 36 -1.16 3.12 -4.97
CA ARG A 36 -1.44 2.39 -6.21
C ARG A 36 -1.46 0.90 -5.96
N LEU A 37 -2.39 0.22 -6.63
CA LEU A 37 -2.52 -1.22 -6.60
C LEU A 37 -2.36 -1.76 -8.02
N SER A 38 -1.54 -2.79 -8.16
CA SER A 38 -1.37 -3.52 -9.42
C SER A 38 -1.39 -5.02 -9.14
N ARG A 39 -1.59 -5.80 -10.18
CA ARG A 39 -1.52 -7.25 -10.10
C ARG A 39 -0.42 -7.75 -11.01
N PHE A 40 0.40 -8.69 -10.54
CA PHE A 40 1.44 -9.28 -11.36
C PHE A 40 0.81 -10.17 -12.45
N GLN A 41 1.12 -9.88 -13.70
CA GLN A 41 0.66 -10.66 -14.85
C GLN A 41 1.63 -11.76 -15.25
N THR A 42 2.91 -11.56 -14.97
CA THR A 42 3.99 -12.49 -15.34
C THR A 42 5.01 -12.59 -14.22
N GLY A 43 5.88 -13.58 -14.30
CA GLY A 43 6.97 -13.76 -13.36
C GLY A 43 6.61 -14.60 -12.15
N PRO A 44 7.53 -14.68 -11.18
CA PRO A 44 7.36 -15.58 -10.01
C PRO A 44 6.20 -15.19 -9.08
N ASN A 45 5.75 -13.92 -9.14
CA ASN A 45 4.66 -13.43 -8.29
C ASN A 45 3.33 -13.33 -9.04
N VAL A 46 3.17 -14.01 -10.17
CA VAL A 46 1.96 -13.93 -10.99
C VAL A 46 0.72 -14.22 -10.13
N GLY A 47 -0.29 -13.33 -10.23
CA GLY A 47 -1.51 -13.43 -9.42
C GLY A 47 -1.44 -12.75 -8.06
N ASP A 48 -0.26 -12.38 -7.59
CA ASP A 48 -0.09 -11.58 -6.38
C ASP A 48 -0.39 -10.10 -6.65
N TRP A 49 -0.60 -9.32 -5.58
CA TRP A 49 -0.88 -7.90 -5.64
C TRP A 49 0.38 -7.10 -5.30
N LEU A 50 0.61 -6.04 -6.06
CA LEU A 50 1.67 -5.07 -5.81
C LEU A 50 1.05 -3.77 -5.31
N VAL A 51 1.43 -3.36 -4.10
CA VAL A 51 1.03 -2.07 -3.54
C VAL A 51 2.25 -1.15 -3.56
N VAL A 52 2.09 0.01 -4.19
CA VAL A 52 3.12 1.05 -4.19
C VAL A 52 2.54 2.30 -3.54
N VAL A 53 3.19 2.77 -2.49
CA VAL A 53 2.80 3.96 -1.74
C VAL A 53 3.94 4.96 -1.83
N GLN A 54 3.66 6.16 -2.36
CA GLN A 54 4.68 7.18 -2.60
C GLN A 54 4.55 8.36 -1.65
N TYR A 55 5.66 8.74 -1.06
CA TYR A 55 5.80 9.87 -0.14
C TYR A 55 6.75 10.90 -0.77
N ALA A 56 6.50 12.20 -0.52
CA ALA A 56 7.29 13.27 -1.09
C ALA A 56 8.78 13.15 -0.72
N ASP A 57 9.06 12.78 0.53
CA ASP A 57 10.41 12.60 1.07
C ASP A 57 10.37 11.75 2.34
N GLN A 58 11.52 11.57 2.97
CA GLN A 58 11.63 10.77 4.19
C GLN A 58 10.83 11.38 5.36
N ALA A 59 10.84 12.70 5.50
CA ALA A 59 10.08 13.38 6.56
C ALA A 59 8.57 13.19 6.37
N ALA A 60 8.09 13.27 5.13
CA ALA A 60 6.69 13.00 4.79
C ALA A 60 6.30 11.56 5.10
N TYR A 61 7.19 10.60 4.82
CA TYR A 61 6.98 9.20 5.16
C TYR A 61 6.79 9.02 6.67
N GLU A 62 7.69 9.54 7.47
CA GLU A 62 7.63 9.40 8.94
C GLU A 62 6.36 10.05 9.51
N LYS A 63 6.00 11.23 9.03
CA LYS A 63 4.78 11.93 9.44
C LYS A 63 3.52 11.14 9.06
N ALA A 64 3.46 10.63 7.84
CA ALA A 64 2.31 9.85 7.37
C ALA A 64 2.16 8.54 8.15
N GLN A 65 3.27 7.85 8.43
CA GLN A 65 3.23 6.62 9.22
C GLN A 65 2.66 6.84 10.61
N ALA A 66 3.07 7.92 11.27
CA ALA A 66 2.54 8.26 12.60
C ALA A 66 1.04 8.56 12.54
N ALA A 67 0.58 9.30 11.53
CA ALA A 67 -0.83 9.64 11.36
C ALA A 67 -1.68 8.42 11.01
N LEU A 68 -1.21 7.58 10.09
CA LEU A 68 -1.93 6.37 9.67
C LEU A 68 -2.06 5.35 10.81
N ALA A 69 -1.05 5.25 11.67
CA ALA A 69 -1.10 4.38 12.84
C ALA A 69 -2.21 4.78 13.83
N GLN A 70 -2.62 6.04 13.83
CA GLN A 70 -3.71 6.57 14.67
C GLN A 70 -5.06 6.62 13.95
N ASP A 71 -5.10 6.30 12.66
CA ASP A 71 -6.31 6.33 11.85
C ASP A 71 -7.09 5.02 12.01
N SER A 72 -8.20 5.07 12.74
CA SER A 72 -9.01 3.89 13.05
C SER A 72 -9.66 3.28 11.79
N GLU A 73 -10.03 4.10 10.82
CA GLU A 73 -10.58 3.62 9.55
C GLU A 73 -9.54 2.83 8.77
N CYS A 74 -8.29 3.33 8.74
CA CYS A 74 -7.18 2.64 8.10
C CYS A 74 -6.92 1.29 8.76
N GLN A 75 -6.88 1.24 10.09
CA GLN A 75 -6.66 0.00 10.83
C GLN A 75 -7.78 -1.02 10.56
N GLN A 76 -9.02 -0.57 10.49
CA GLN A 76 -10.16 -1.44 10.19
C GLN A 76 -10.06 -2.06 8.79
N VAL A 77 -9.64 -1.27 7.79
CA VAL A 77 -9.44 -1.80 6.43
C VAL A 77 -8.36 -2.87 6.41
N PHE A 78 -7.27 -2.68 7.13
CA PHE A 78 -6.22 -3.71 7.22
C PHE A 78 -6.71 -4.99 7.91
N VAL A 79 -7.56 -4.88 8.92
CA VAL A 79 -8.18 -6.05 9.55
C VAL A 79 -9.03 -6.82 8.53
N GLU A 80 -9.80 -6.13 7.72
CA GLU A 80 -10.62 -6.75 6.67
C GLU A 80 -9.76 -7.43 5.60
N ILE A 81 -8.70 -6.78 5.16
CA ILE A 81 -7.76 -7.35 4.18
C ILE A 81 -7.13 -8.65 4.72
N ALA A 82 -6.76 -8.66 5.98
CA ALA A 82 -6.12 -9.82 6.60
C ALA A 82 -6.98 -11.08 6.60
N GLN A 83 -8.29 -10.96 6.37
CA GLN A 83 -9.20 -12.10 6.29
C GLN A 83 -8.98 -12.93 5.03
N PHE A 84 -8.45 -12.37 3.95
CA PHE A 84 -8.26 -13.08 2.68
C PHE A 84 -6.91 -12.88 2.01
N ALA A 85 -6.08 -11.97 2.50
CA ALA A 85 -4.77 -11.69 1.91
C ALA A 85 -3.69 -11.61 2.97
N LYS A 86 -2.49 -12.02 2.57
CA LYS A 86 -1.31 -12.01 3.43
C LYS A 86 -0.22 -11.16 2.78
N ARG A 87 0.40 -10.27 3.56
CA ARG A 87 1.56 -9.52 3.10
C ARG A 87 2.78 -10.44 3.06
N MET A 88 3.35 -10.63 1.87
CA MET A 88 4.50 -11.48 1.63
C MET A 88 5.80 -10.74 1.82
N SER A 89 5.84 -9.44 1.50
CA SER A 89 7.02 -8.60 1.63
C SER A 89 6.66 -7.14 1.77
N ARG A 90 7.54 -6.37 2.35
CA ARG A 90 7.49 -4.91 2.39
C ARG A 90 8.89 -4.36 2.31
N GLU A 91 9.14 -3.46 1.38
CA GLU A 91 10.42 -2.83 1.17
C GLU A 91 10.23 -1.33 0.98
N MET A 92 11.20 -0.55 1.43
CA MET A 92 11.25 0.88 1.17
C MET A 92 12.33 1.16 0.15
N VAL A 93 12.02 1.99 -0.82
CA VAL A 93 12.96 2.41 -1.84
C VAL A 93 13.00 3.92 -1.93
N VAL A 94 14.13 4.47 -2.35
CA VAL A 94 14.32 5.89 -2.57
C VAL A 94 14.64 6.10 -4.03
N ASP A 95 13.90 7.00 -4.69
CA ASP A 95 14.17 7.31 -6.08
C ASP A 95 15.46 8.11 -6.20
N LEU A 96 16.29 7.76 -7.16
CA LEU A 96 17.49 8.51 -7.47
C LEU A 96 17.14 9.58 -8.49
N GLU A 97 17.66 10.78 -8.28
CA GLU A 97 17.55 11.86 -9.25
C GLU A 97 18.67 11.72 -10.30
N LEU A 98 18.29 11.25 -11.47
CA LEU A 98 19.24 10.96 -12.55
C LEU A 98 19.29 12.08 -13.59
#